data_78d1f94552efc45cb900b2968d651591
#
_entry.id   78d1f94552efc45cb900b2968d651591
#
_cell.length_a   1.000
_cell.length_b   1.000
_cell.length_c   1.000
_cell.angle_alpha   90.00
_cell.angle_beta   90.00
_cell.angle_gamma   90.00
#
_symmetry.space_group_name_H-M   'P 1'
#
loop_
_entity.id
_entity.type
_entity.pdbx_description
1 polymer ?
#
loop_
_entity_poly.entity_id
_entity_poly.type
_entity_poly.pdbx_seq_one_letter_code
_entity_poly.pdbx_strand_id
1 'polypeptide(L)'
;MIPDIYIDDESMLKNGWVRETVDFPIPQSQAETVTVPGRNSPIRFNEALGLLSFKPRAFTLTFSMLGTRVKFDELTAKMSNRYAGRLCRVRTSEEPNLYAVGTLQLSSSYDPLTGKGQLVMESSDADSYRYHVDMTEVVFSGSGTVVLVSDYMPVVPTVITTADTALSWKIGTDTFHKTLSSGTW
;
A
#
# COMPACT_ATOMS: atom_id res chain seq x y z
N MET A 1 -15.38 -19.75 2.23
CA MET A 1 -15.32 -18.42 2.90
C MET A 1 -15.67 -17.40 1.83
N ILE A 2 -16.55 -16.43 2.11
CA ILE A 2 -16.86 -15.35 1.15
C ILE A 2 -15.68 -14.39 1.18
N PRO A 3 -15.06 -14.06 0.03
CA PRO A 3 -13.95 -13.13 -0.02
C PRO A 3 -14.41 -11.73 0.42
N ASP A 4 -13.61 -11.07 1.25
CA ASP A 4 -13.91 -9.75 1.82
C ASP A 4 -12.78 -8.75 1.56
N ILE A 5 -13.10 -7.49 1.64
CA ILE A 5 -12.15 -6.37 1.61
C ILE A 5 -12.30 -5.57 2.89
N TYR A 6 -11.18 -5.18 3.44
CA TYR A 6 -11.10 -4.33 4.62
C TYR A 6 -10.55 -2.97 4.23
N ILE A 7 -11.25 -1.91 4.57
CA ILE A 7 -10.81 -0.53 4.41
C ILE A 7 -10.68 0.08 5.80
N ASP A 8 -9.47 0.52 6.16
CA ASP A 8 -9.12 0.96 7.52
C ASP A 8 -9.59 -0.03 8.59
N ASP A 9 -9.34 -1.33 8.33
CA ASP A 9 -9.71 -2.48 9.15
C ASP A 9 -11.23 -2.77 9.25
N GLU A 10 -12.07 -2.04 8.54
CA GLU A 10 -13.50 -2.34 8.46
C GLU A 10 -13.84 -3.25 7.29
N SER A 11 -14.59 -4.31 7.60
CA SER A 11 -15.12 -5.27 6.64
C SER A 11 -16.20 -4.64 5.76
N MET A 12 -16.02 -4.69 4.46
CA MET A 12 -17.03 -4.22 3.50
C MET A 12 -18.24 -5.15 3.46
N LEU A 13 -18.02 -6.45 3.66
CA LEU A 13 -19.10 -7.44 3.74
C LEU A 13 -20.03 -7.15 4.94
N LYS A 14 -19.49 -6.83 6.11
CA LYS A 14 -20.29 -6.44 7.29
C LYS A 14 -21.05 -5.12 7.08
N ASN A 15 -20.55 -4.26 6.22
CA ASN A 15 -21.21 -3.02 5.81
C ASN A 15 -22.25 -3.23 4.70
N GLY A 16 -22.55 -4.46 4.32
CA GLY A 16 -23.57 -4.80 3.34
C GLY A 16 -23.12 -4.82 1.89
N TRP A 17 -21.83 -4.76 1.64
CA TRP A 17 -21.22 -4.78 0.32
C TRP A 17 -20.52 -6.12 0.05
N VAL A 18 -20.90 -6.78 -1.03
CA VAL A 18 -20.26 -8.02 -1.50
C VAL A 18 -19.23 -7.67 -2.55
N ARG A 19 -18.01 -8.18 -2.38
CA ARG A 19 -16.93 -7.99 -3.35
C ARG A 19 -17.25 -8.68 -4.67
N GLU A 20 -17.13 -7.98 -5.78
CA GLU A 20 -17.20 -8.55 -7.14
C GLU A 20 -15.77 -8.73 -7.71
N THR A 21 -15.02 -7.63 -7.81
CA THR A 21 -13.67 -7.66 -8.37
C THR A 21 -12.71 -6.86 -7.52
N VAL A 22 -11.45 -7.28 -7.58
CA VAL A 22 -10.30 -6.58 -7.03
C VAL A 22 -9.21 -6.58 -8.07
N ASP A 23 -8.77 -5.42 -8.47
CA ASP A 23 -7.65 -5.26 -9.38
C ASP A 23 -6.54 -4.47 -8.70
N PHE A 24 -5.43 -5.16 -8.42
CA PHE A 24 -4.18 -4.58 -7.95
C PHE A 24 -3.09 -4.85 -9.00
N PRO A 25 -2.95 -4.00 -10.01
CA PRO A 25 -1.97 -4.21 -11.07
C PRO A 25 -0.54 -4.17 -10.52
N ILE A 26 0.37 -4.83 -11.23
CA ILE A 26 1.80 -4.79 -10.91
C ILE A 26 2.31 -3.37 -11.06
N PRO A 27 3.13 -2.85 -10.11
CA PRO A 27 3.70 -1.52 -10.22
C PRO A 27 4.54 -1.38 -11.47
N GLN A 28 4.36 -0.29 -12.20
CA GLN A 28 5.18 0.03 -13.38
C GLN A 28 6.47 0.69 -12.92
N SER A 29 7.61 0.26 -13.48
CA SER A 29 8.87 0.94 -13.21
C SER A 29 8.85 2.36 -13.76
N GLN A 30 9.38 3.29 -12.98
CA GLN A 30 9.61 4.66 -13.41
C GLN A 30 11.04 4.75 -13.95
N ALA A 31 11.21 4.42 -15.24
CA ALA A 31 12.50 4.54 -15.90
C ALA A 31 12.64 5.92 -16.52
N GLU A 32 13.56 6.73 -16.01
CA GLU A 32 14.00 7.92 -16.69
C GLU A 32 15.11 7.54 -17.68
N THR A 33 14.89 7.89 -18.94
CA THR A 33 15.86 7.65 -20.02
C THR A 33 16.30 8.95 -20.66
N VAL A 34 17.59 9.09 -20.91
CA VAL A 34 18.14 10.21 -21.66
C VAL A 34 18.71 9.70 -22.97
N THR A 35 18.20 10.26 -24.06
CA THR A 35 18.74 9.99 -25.39
C THR A 35 19.95 10.90 -25.65
N VAL A 36 21.11 10.30 -25.90
CA VAL A 36 22.33 11.02 -26.23
C VAL A 36 22.53 10.95 -27.75
N PRO A 37 22.65 12.11 -28.46
CA PRO A 37 22.91 12.11 -29.88
C PRO A 37 24.18 11.30 -30.25
N GLY A 38 24.07 10.44 -31.26
CA GLY A 38 25.16 9.56 -31.67
C GLY A 38 25.29 8.24 -30.90
N ARG A 39 24.40 7.96 -29.97
CA ARG A 39 24.35 6.69 -29.22
C ARG A 39 23.13 5.86 -29.66
N ASN A 40 23.31 4.58 -29.92
CA ASN A 40 22.25 3.70 -30.39
C ASN A 40 21.22 3.30 -29.28
N SER A 41 21.58 3.48 -27.99
CA SER A 41 20.73 3.14 -26.87
C SER A 41 20.63 4.30 -25.89
N PRO A 42 19.43 4.59 -25.33
CA PRO A 42 19.29 5.60 -24.30
C PRO A 42 20.03 5.17 -23.01
N ILE A 43 20.45 6.13 -22.23
CA ILE A 43 20.97 5.90 -20.88
C ILE A 43 19.77 5.78 -19.95
N ARG A 44 19.69 4.70 -19.17
CA ARG A 44 18.69 4.49 -18.13
C ARG A 44 19.28 4.90 -16.79
N PHE A 45 18.84 6.03 -16.24
CA PHE A 45 19.38 6.56 -14.99
C PHE A 45 19.17 5.63 -13.80
N ASN A 46 18.02 4.97 -13.74
CA ASN A 46 17.68 4.06 -12.64
C ASN A 46 18.64 2.87 -12.55
N GLU A 47 19.06 2.35 -13.71
CA GLU A 47 20.07 1.28 -13.77
C GLU A 47 21.47 1.78 -13.40
N ALA A 48 21.82 2.98 -13.84
CA ALA A 48 23.14 3.58 -13.58
C ALA A 48 23.34 3.95 -12.11
N LEU A 49 22.27 4.30 -11.40
CA LEU A 49 22.30 4.66 -9.97
C LEU A 49 21.95 3.49 -9.03
N GLY A 50 21.59 2.32 -9.59
CA GLY A 50 21.19 1.15 -8.80
C GLY A 50 19.87 1.33 -8.04
N LEU A 51 19.07 2.35 -8.37
CA LEU A 51 17.82 2.68 -7.72
C LEU A 51 16.65 2.30 -8.63
N LEU A 52 15.87 1.32 -8.21
CA LEU A 52 14.59 1.02 -8.83
C LEU A 52 13.52 1.91 -8.20
N SER A 53 12.88 2.75 -9.01
CA SER A 53 11.71 3.51 -8.61
C SER A 53 10.48 3.04 -9.40
N PHE A 54 9.31 3.14 -8.80
CA PHE A 54 8.06 2.72 -9.39
C PHE A 54 7.06 3.88 -9.38
N LYS A 55 6.20 3.91 -10.39
CA LYS A 55 5.10 4.87 -10.46
C LYS A 55 4.05 4.54 -9.40
N PRO A 56 3.28 5.54 -8.96
CA PRO A 56 2.08 5.28 -8.17
C PRO A 56 1.22 4.20 -8.81
N ARG A 57 0.62 3.35 -8.00
CA ARG A 57 -0.22 2.25 -8.46
C ARG A 57 -1.66 2.73 -8.57
N ALA A 58 -2.32 2.40 -9.65
CA ALA A 58 -3.78 2.47 -9.69
C ALA A 58 -4.36 1.13 -9.21
N PHE A 59 -5.44 1.15 -8.44
CA PHE A 59 -6.21 -0.05 -8.13
C PHE A 59 -7.70 0.23 -8.17
N THR A 60 -8.48 -0.82 -8.43
CA THR A 60 -9.94 -0.73 -8.51
C THR A 60 -10.59 -1.85 -7.70
N LEU A 61 -11.55 -1.48 -6.88
CA LEU A 61 -12.35 -2.37 -6.05
C LEU A 61 -13.81 -2.22 -6.46
N THR A 62 -14.44 -3.32 -6.85
CA THR A 62 -15.85 -3.32 -7.23
C THR A 62 -16.67 -4.15 -6.24
N PHE A 63 -17.74 -3.55 -5.76
CA PHE A 63 -18.67 -4.15 -4.83
C PHE A 63 -20.08 -4.12 -5.38
N SER A 64 -20.92 -5.05 -4.95
CA SER A 64 -22.33 -5.05 -5.24
C SER A 64 -23.17 -5.27 -3.98
N MET A 65 -24.42 -4.87 -4.08
CA MET A 65 -25.48 -5.21 -3.15
C MET A 65 -26.78 -5.49 -3.90
N LEU A 66 -27.66 -6.27 -3.29
CA LEU A 66 -29.04 -6.43 -3.76
C LEU A 66 -29.98 -5.81 -2.74
N GLY A 67 -30.95 -5.04 -3.21
CA GLY A 67 -31.94 -4.42 -2.35
C GLY A 67 -32.69 -3.27 -2.97
N THR A 68 -33.38 -2.51 -2.13
CA THR A 68 -34.14 -1.34 -2.57
C THR A 68 -33.22 -0.14 -2.84
N ARG A 69 -33.69 0.79 -3.68
CA ARG A 69 -32.98 2.04 -3.95
C ARG A 69 -32.67 2.82 -2.68
N VAL A 70 -33.60 2.88 -1.74
CA VAL A 70 -33.43 3.60 -0.47
C VAL A 70 -32.23 3.03 0.31
N LYS A 71 -32.17 1.70 0.43
CA LYS A 71 -31.06 1.04 1.13
C LYS A 71 -29.74 1.23 0.42
N PHE A 72 -29.74 1.23 -0.92
CA PHE A 72 -28.55 1.52 -1.71
C PHE A 72 -28.03 2.93 -1.44
N ASP A 73 -28.92 3.94 -1.48
CA ASP A 73 -28.55 5.34 -1.26
C ASP A 73 -27.99 5.56 0.16
N GLU A 74 -28.58 4.91 1.18
CA GLU A 74 -28.09 4.92 2.55
C GLU A 74 -26.66 4.35 2.66
N LEU A 75 -26.44 3.16 2.11
CA LEU A 75 -25.12 2.50 2.18
C LEU A 75 -24.07 3.28 1.39
N THR A 76 -24.43 3.80 0.21
CA THR A 76 -23.53 4.60 -0.62
C THR A 76 -23.16 5.90 0.08
N ALA A 77 -24.13 6.62 0.66
CA ALA A 77 -23.89 7.84 1.44
C ALA A 77 -22.95 7.58 2.61
N LYS A 78 -23.15 6.47 3.34
CA LYS A 78 -22.25 6.06 4.42
C LYS A 78 -20.82 5.87 3.94
N MET A 79 -20.62 5.16 2.82
CA MET A 79 -19.29 4.91 2.26
C MET A 79 -18.65 6.20 1.74
N SER A 80 -19.41 7.03 1.02
CA SER A 80 -18.94 8.30 0.50
C SER A 80 -18.47 9.24 1.62
N ASN A 81 -19.29 9.43 2.66
CA ASN A 81 -18.93 10.29 3.80
C ASN A 81 -17.68 9.81 4.54
N ARG A 82 -17.42 8.52 4.50
CA ARG A 82 -16.32 7.92 5.25
C ARG A 82 -15.02 7.86 4.47
N TYR A 83 -15.06 7.51 3.19
CA TYR A 83 -13.87 7.15 2.43
C TYR A 83 -13.58 8.06 1.23
N ALA A 84 -14.56 8.80 0.69
CA ALA A 84 -14.34 9.59 -0.52
C ALA A 84 -13.29 10.67 -0.31
N GLY A 85 -12.27 10.68 -1.17
CA GLY A 85 -11.17 11.64 -1.13
C GLY A 85 -10.22 11.46 0.06
N ARG A 86 -10.29 10.35 0.79
CA ARG A 86 -9.43 10.07 1.94
C ARG A 86 -8.35 9.06 1.61
N LEU A 87 -7.19 9.25 2.22
CA LEU A 87 -6.12 8.27 2.21
C LEU A 87 -6.52 7.10 3.12
N CYS A 88 -6.65 5.91 2.54
CA CYS A 88 -7.12 4.72 3.24
C CYS A 88 -6.15 3.56 3.07
N ARG A 89 -6.16 2.66 4.05
CA ARG A 89 -5.50 1.36 3.97
C ARG A 89 -6.48 0.31 3.46
N VAL A 90 -6.10 -0.40 2.42
CA VAL A 90 -6.92 -1.43 1.79
C VAL A 90 -6.22 -2.77 1.85
N ARG A 91 -6.91 -3.78 2.37
CA ARG A 91 -6.41 -5.15 2.47
C ARG A 91 -7.49 -6.13 2.05
N THR A 92 -7.09 -7.28 1.53
CA THR A 92 -7.99 -8.36 1.14
C THR A 92 -7.97 -9.50 2.15
N SER A 93 -9.04 -10.29 2.19
CA SER A 93 -9.10 -11.49 3.05
C SER A 93 -8.13 -12.59 2.62
N GLU A 94 -7.69 -12.57 1.36
CA GLU A 94 -6.72 -13.55 0.82
C GLU A 94 -5.30 -13.22 1.24
N GLU A 95 -4.99 -11.94 1.41
CA GLU A 95 -3.67 -11.45 1.85
C GLU A 95 -3.81 -10.60 3.11
N PRO A 96 -4.18 -11.21 4.26
CA PRO A 96 -4.55 -10.47 5.47
C PRO A 96 -3.37 -9.71 6.10
N ASN A 97 -2.15 -10.09 5.76
CA ASN A 97 -0.93 -9.50 6.32
C ASN A 97 -0.38 -8.32 5.51
N LEU A 98 -1.01 -8.01 4.36
CA LEU A 98 -0.57 -6.94 3.48
C LEU A 98 -1.68 -5.94 3.24
N TYR A 99 -1.35 -4.64 3.24
CA TYR A 99 -2.27 -3.58 2.85
C TYR A 99 -1.64 -2.65 1.81
N ALA A 100 -2.48 -2.10 0.95
CA ALA A 100 -2.15 -1.00 0.06
C ALA A 100 -2.65 0.32 0.67
N VAL A 101 -2.00 1.43 0.33
CA VAL A 101 -2.38 2.78 0.76
C VAL A 101 -2.66 3.62 -0.47
N GLY A 102 -3.77 4.33 -0.48
CA GLY A 102 -4.13 5.22 -1.59
C GLY A 102 -5.37 6.06 -1.29
N THR A 103 -5.53 7.15 -2.03
CA THR A 103 -6.70 8.02 -1.91
C THR A 103 -7.87 7.44 -2.69
N LEU A 104 -8.98 7.17 -2.01
CA LEU A 104 -10.14 6.53 -2.62
C LEU A 104 -11.07 7.54 -3.29
N GLN A 105 -11.37 7.30 -4.57
CA GLN A 105 -12.45 7.93 -5.31
C GLN A 105 -13.61 6.93 -5.44
N LEU A 106 -14.81 7.39 -5.22
CA LEU A 106 -15.99 6.54 -5.22
C LEU A 106 -16.94 6.90 -6.36
N SER A 107 -17.43 5.89 -7.04
CA SER A 107 -18.53 6.00 -7.98
C SER A 107 -19.56 4.90 -7.73
N SER A 108 -20.82 5.14 -8.06
CA SER A 108 -21.88 4.18 -7.78
C SER A 108 -22.95 4.20 -8.86
N SER A 109 -23.60 3.07 -9.06
CA SER A 109 -24.74 2.91 -9.96
C SER A 109 -25.78 1.96 -9.37
N TYR A 110 -27.02 2.14 -9.73
CA TYR A 110 -28.13 1.28 -9.29
C TYR A 110 -29.05 0.94 -10.47
N ASP A 111 -29.31 -0.34 -10.64
CA ASP A 111 -30.25 -0.84 -11.63
C ASP A 111 -31.61 -1.12 -10.95
N PRO A 112 -32.66 -0.34 -11.26
CA PRO A 112 -33.98 -0.53 -10.65
C PRO A 112 -34.70 -1.79 -11.12
N LEU A 113 -34.30 -2.38 -12.26
CA LEU A 113 -34.97 -3.58 -12.79
C LEU A 113 -34.52 -4.83 -12.02
N THR A 114 -33.25 -4.89 -11.69
CA THR A 114 -32.68 -6.04 -10.97
C THR A 114 -32.56 -5.81 -9.46
N GLY A 115 -32.69 -4.56 -9.01
CA GLY A 115 -32.41 -4.18 -7.63
C GLY A 115 -30.94 -4.31 -7.26
N LYS A 116 -30.03 -4.36 -8.26
CA LYS A 116 -28.58 -4.44 -8.06
C LYS A 116 -27.98 -3.05 -7.96
N GLY A 117 -27.33 -2.78 -6.84
CA GLY A 117 -26.47 -1.62 -6.67
C GLY A 117 -25.01 -2.01 -6.82
N GLN A 118 -24.22 -1.15 -7.42
CA GLN A 118 -22.77 -1.30 -7.57
C GLN A 118 -22.06 -0.08 -6.99
N LEU A 119 -20.97 -0.34 -6.26
CA LEU A 119 -20.05 0.67 -5.75
C LEU A 119 -18.66 0.34 -6.29
N VAL A 120 -18.02 1.32 -6.90
CA VAL A 120 -16.65 1.23 -7.36
C VAL A 120 -15.79 2.20 -6.55
N MET A 121 -14.70 1.71 -6.01
CA MET A 121 -13.71 2.50 -5.32
C MET A 121 -12.39 2.38 -6.06
N GLU A 122 -11.84 3.51 -6.46
CA GLU A 122 -10.62 3.58 -7.26
C GLU A 122 -9.58 4.44 -6.56
N SER A 123 -8.33 4.09 -6.76
CA SER A 123 -7.20 4.95 -6.41
C SER A 123 -6.24 5.00 -7.58
N SER A 124 -5.84 6.20 -7.98
CA SER A 124 -4.84 6.42 -9.03
C SER A 124 -3.47 6.82 -8.48
N ASP A 125 -3.40 7.11 -7.19
CA ASP A 125 -2.24 7.63 -6.47
C ASP A 125 -1.73 6.71 -5.36
N ALA A 126 -2.17 5.45 -5.38
CA ALA A 126 -1.75 4.50 -4.36
C ALA A 126 -0.23 4.28 -4.39
N ASP A 127 0.33 4.02 -3.23
CA ASP A 127 1.73 3.68 -3.11
C ASP A 127 2.07 2.47 -3.98
N SER A 128 3.25 2.51 -4.58
CA SER A 128 3.71 1.44 -5.47
C SER A 128 3.87 0.11 -4.75
N TYR A 129 4.08 0.16 -3.45
CA TYR A 129 4.33 -0.99 -2.58
C TYR A 129 3.13 -1.30 -1.71
N ARG A 130 3.10 -2.52 -1.19
CA ARG A 130 2.21 -2.92 -0.11
C ARG A 130 3.01 -2.99 1.18
N TYR A 131 2.35 -2.76 2.28
CA TYR A 131 2.94 -2.73 3.61
C TYR A 131 2.46 -3.92 4.42
N HIS A 132 3.31 -4.42 5.29
CA HIS A 132 2.89 -5.41 6.28
C HIS A 132 2.01 -4.78 7.35
N VAL A 133 0.98 -5.50 7.77
CA VAL A 133 0.09 -5.08 8.87
C VAL A 133 0.86 -5.09 10.18
N ASP A 134 1.64 -6.13 10.41
CA ASP A 134 2.44 -6.28 11.62
C ASP A 134 3.82 -5.66 11.42
N MET A 135 4.18 -4.75 12.31
CA MET A 135 5.55 -4.23 12.40
C MET A 135 6.43 -5.26 13.09
N THR A 136 7.58 -5.54 12.48
CA THR A 136 8.60 -6.36 13.15
C THR A 136 9.34 -5.49 14.16
N GLU A 137 9.18 -5.80 15.44
CA GLU A 137 9.90 -5.17 16.54
C GLU A 137 10.91 -6.14 17.13
N VAL A 138 12.15 -5.67 17.30
CA VAL A 138 13.21 -6.44 17.94
C VAL A 138 13.82 -5.61 19.06
N VAL A 139 13.75 -6.11 20.27
CA VAL A 139 14.28 -5.45 21.46
C VAL A 139 15.60 -6.09 21.88
N PHE A 140 16.63 -5.27 22.06
CA PHE A 140 17.93 -5.70 22.59
C PHE A 140 18.14 -5.14 24.00
N SER A 141 18.50 -6.00 24.94
CA SER A 141 18.95 -5.63 26.29
C SER A 141 20.48 -5.61 26.41
N GLY A 142 21.17 -5.39 25.30
CA GLY A 142 22.62 -5.41 25.15
C GLY A 142 22.99 -5.34 23.69
N SER A 143 24.13 -5.90 23.30
CA SER A 143 24.48 -6.00 21.87
C SER A 143 23.69 -7.12 21.20
N GLY A 144 23.23 -6.86 19.99
CA GLY A 144 22.50 -7.82 19.18
C GLY A 144 22.59 -7.49 17.71
N THR A 145 22.18 -8.44 16.86
CA THR A 145 22.13 -8.27 15.41
C THR A 145 20.77 -8.71 14.89
N VAL A 146 20.18 -7.90 14.03
CA VAL A 146 18.95 -8.24 13.30
C VAL A 146 19.21 -8.17 11.81
N VAL A 147 18.67 -9.13 11.07
CA VAL A 147 18.68 -9.10 9.61
C VAL A 147 17.33 -8.56 9.14
N LEU A 148 17.36 -7.41 8.49
CA LEU A 148 16.17 -6.83 7.87
C LEU A 148 16.07 -7.40 6.45
N VAL A 149 15.00 -8.15 6.19
CA VAL A 149 14.73 -8.73 4.87
C VAL A 149 13.76 -7.84 4.13
N SER A 150 14.13 -7.47 2.93
CA SER A 150 13.31 -6.67 2.02
C SER A 150 13.36 -7.30 0.64
N ASP A 151 12.21 -7.60 0.05
CA ASP A 151 12.16 -8.20 -1.27
C ASP A 151 12.39 -7.17 -2.39
N TYR A 152 11.77 -6.00 -2.31
CA TYR A 152 11.79 -5.01 -3.39
C TYR A 152 12.03 -3.58 -2.94
N MET A 153 11.85 -3.27 -1.67
CA MET A 153 11.98 -1.92 -1.16
C MET A 153 13.03 -1.84 -0.06
N PRO A 154 13.86 -0.79 -0.05
CA PRO A 154 14.76 -0.56 1.09
C PRO A 154 13.97 -0.46 2.38
N VAL A 155 14.36 -1.20 3.39
CA VAL A 155 13.79 -1.09 4.73
C VAL A 155 14.42 0.12 5.41
N VAL A 156 13.59 1.04 5.90
CA VAL A 156 14.02 2.16 6.74
C VAL A 156 13.60 1.85 8.17
N PRO A 157 14.49 1.31 9.01
CA PRO A 157 14.14 0.98 10.38
C PRO A 157 14.05 2.24 11.24
N THR A 158 13.09 2.25 12.16
CA THR A 158 13.09 3.22 13.27
C THR A 158 13.88 2.62 14.42
N VAL A 159 14.91 3.32 14.88
CA VAL A 159 15.75 2.87 16.00
C VAL A 159 15.44 3.70 17.23
N ILE A 160 15.04 3.05 18.31
CA ILE A 160 14.78 3.70 19.61
C ILE A 160 15.87 3.26 20.58
N THR A 161 16.59 4.24 21.14
CA THR A 161 17.67 4.00 22.10
C THR A 161 17.37 4.67 23.44
N THR A 162 17.64 3.99 24.54
CA THR A 162 17.49 4.52 25.90
C THR A 162 18.80 5.09 26.47
N ALA A 163 19.91 4.83 25.81
CA ALA A 163 21.24 5.31 26.16
C ALA A 163 22.08 5.49 24.89
N ASP A 164 23.24 6.11 25.02
CA ASP A 164 24.19 6.22 23.91
C ASP A 164 24.55 4.83 23.38
N THR A 165 24.29 4.62 22.10
CA THR A 165 24.38 3.31 21.46
C THR A 165 25.18 3.39 20.18
N ALA A 166 26.17 2.52 20.03
CA ALA A 166 26.88 2.35 18.77
C ALA A 166 26.07 1.45 17.83
N LEU A 167 25.64 2.00 16.71
CA LEU A 167 24.93 1.28 15.65
C LEU A 167 25.88 1.02 14.49
N SER A 168 25.83 -0.21 14.00
CA SER A 168 26.52 -0.61 12.77
C SER A 168 25.52 -1.30 11.85
N TRP A 169 25.49 -0.92 10.58
CA TRP A 169 24.66 -1.62 9.60
C TRP A 169 25.41 -1.89 8.32
N LYS A 170 25.02 -2.93 7.63
CA LYS A 170 25.63 -3.38 6.39
C LYS A 170 24.62 -3.36 5.25
N ILE A 171 25.01 -2.75 4.13
CA ILE A 171 24.22 -2.75 2.89
C ILE A 171 25.12 -3.35 1.80
N GLY A 172 24.80 -4.55 1.34
CA GLY A 172 25.66 -5.27 0.41
C GLY A 172 27.04 -5.55 1.02
N THR A 173 28.09 -4.98 0.45
CA THR A 173 29.47 -5.07 0.92
C THR A 173 29.87 -3.96 1.89
N ASP A 174 29.13 -2.86 1.91
CA ASP A 174 29.48 -1.65 2.64
C ASP A 174 28.99 -1.71 4.09
N THR A 175 29.84 -1.25 5.00
CA THR A 175 29.52 -1.19 6.43
C THR A 175 29.55 0.26 6.90
N PHE A 176 28.51 0.67 7.57
CA PHE A 176 28.32 2.01 8.11
C PHE A 176 28.29 1.94 9.64
N HIS A 177 28.76 3.01 10.28
CA HIS A 177 28.78 3.13 11.74
C HIS A 177 28.25 4.49 12.16
N LYS A 178 27.46 4.52 13.22
CA LYS A 178 26.98 5.75 13.85
C LYS A 178 26.75 5.54 15.33
N THR A 179 27.12 6.52 16.14
CA THR A 179 26.72 6.56 17.56
C THR A 179 25.44 7.38 17.64
N LEU A 180 24.41 6.81 18.24
CA LEU A 180 23.12 7.44 18.49
C LEU A 180 23.03 7.78 19.97
N SER A 181 22.62 8.99 20.30
CA SER A 181 22.22 9.36 21.67
C SER A 181 20.85 8.77 22.00
N SER A 182 20.47 8.79 23.26
CA SER A 182 19.12 8.39 23.68
C SER A 182 18.04 9.14 22.90
N GLY A 183 17.09 8.42 22.29
CA GLY A 183 16.02 9.01 21.49
C GLY A 183 15.46 8.05 20.41
N THR A 184 14.63 8.62 19.52
CA THR A 184 14.07 7.95 18.34
C THR A 184 14.76 8.47 17.09
N TRP A 185 15.20 7.56 16.22
CA TRP A 185 16.00 7.84 15.01
C TRP A 185 15.39 7.19 13.77
#